data_49a5986324a7410176fe6bdf53a40af0
#
_entry.id   49a5986324a7410176fe6bdf53a40af0
#
_cell.length_a   1.000
_cell.length_b   1.000
_cell.length_c   1.000
_cell.angle_alpha   90.00
_cell.angle_beta   90.00
_cell.angle_gamma   90.00
#
_symmetry.space_group_name_H-M   'P 1'
#
loop_
_entity.id
_entity.type
_entity.pdbx_description
1 polymer ?
#
loop_
_entity_poly.entity_id
_entity_poly.type
_entity_poly.pdbx_seq_one_letter_code
_entity_poly.pdbx_strand_id
1 'polypeptide(L)'
;MPDEGARIELYDYAGPKAALWPQADFIVGNPPFIGKGGLRTDLGDGYTEALWAAHKDMPKSADFVMYWWNQAARQLAAGAKKGGSGKPRRFGFITTNSIFAIPDHPWMKSADKAAVRIAMTVMEPNATELGTLSEVIRERHLDTDQPEVRLNATFGVIKSSLRVGASIAAAAPLQANRDICANGMALHGKGFELDPAGAAKFQANMPDIGPWMIPYVKGGDLTSRIPLRYVLDFEGLDVDAVADRFPVAFQHLLNTVKPERDQNSDPARKRLWFLFGRRNTNLRAAIKDLTRVLCTTETSKHRHFQFVATPVRPDHMVVCCSLSNGSALSILSGAPHLKWALAAGGTLEDRPRYNKTRCFDPFPFPDLTDKPALKARLD
;
A
#
# COMPACT_ATOMS: atom_id res chain seq x y z
N MET A 1 -29.69 23.81 17.42
CA MET A 1 -30.88 23.07 16.93
C MET A 1 -30.61 22.69 15.48
N PRO A 2 -30.87 21.46 15.06
CA PRO A 2 -30.81 21.12 13.63
C PRO A 2 -31.81 22.03 12.88
N ASP A 3 -31.41 22.46 11.68
CA ASP A 3 -32.29 23.23 10.81
C ASP A 3 -33.38 22.29 10.24
N GLU A 4 -34.60 22.42 10.72
CA GLU A 4 -35.74 21.61 10.24
C GLU A 4 -36.12 21.89 8.78
N GLY A 5 -35.60 22.97 8.19
CA GLY A 5 -35.76 23.29 6.77
C GLY A 5 -34.72 22.68 5.84
N ALA A 6 -33.63 22.14 6.37
CA ALA A 6 -32.59 21.50 5.59
C ALA A 6 -33.09 20.18 5.01
N ARG A 7 -33.32 20.15 3.70
CA ARG A 7 -33.70 18.95 2.95
C ARG A 7 -32.50 18.42 2.20
N ILE A 8 -32.17 17.15 2.41
CA ILE A 8 -31.21 16.42 1.59
C ILE A 8 -32.01 15.68 0.51
N GLU A 9 -31.68 15.92 -0.75
CA GLU A 9 -32.27 15.16 -1.86
C GLU A 9 -31.80 13.69 -1.75
N LEU A 10 -32.79 12.79 -1.65
CA LEU A 10 -32.56 11.35 -1.71
C LEU A 10 -32.79 10.89 -3.14
N TYR A 11 -31.77 10.40 -3.79
CA TYR A 11 -31.86 9.82 -5.13
C TYR A 11 -32.14 8.32 -5.04
N ASP A 12 -33.14 7.86 -5.79
CA ASP A 12 -33.36 6.43 -6.05
C ASP A 12 -32.61 6.00 -7.32
N TYR A 13 -31.68 5.07 -7.17
CA TYR A 13 -30.86 4.55 -8.26
C TYR A 13 -31.43 3.25 -8.84
N ALA A 14 -32.74 3.17 -9.04
CA ALA A 14 -33.39 1.99 -9.61
C ALA A 14 -32.94 1.73 -11.06
N GLY A 15 -32.57 0.50 -11.37
CA GLY A 15 -32.17 0.07 -12.71
C GLY A 15 -30.92 0.78 -13.29
N PRO A 16 -29.82 0.89 -12.57
CA PRO A 16 -28.64 1.65 -13.00
C PRO A 16 -28.05 1.11 -14.31
N LYS A 17 -27.68 2.01 -15.21
CA LYS A 17 -27.09 1.69 -16.52
C LYS A 17 -25.86 2.57 -16.74
N ALA A 18 -24.87 2.02 -17.45
CA ALA A 18 -23.72 2.81 -17.89
C ALA A 18 -24.20 3.96 -18.81
N ALA A 19 -23.62 5.14 -18.64
CA ALA A 19 -23.95 6.30 -19.44
C ALA A 19 -23.60 6.06 -20.92
N LEU A 20 -24.51 6.47 -21.81
CA LEU A 20 -24.24 6.49 -23.24
C LEU A 20 -23.49 7.79 -23.60
N TRP A 21 -22.31 7.64 -24.10
CA TRP A 21 -21.52 8.79 -24.56
C TRP A 21 -21.88 9.15 -26.01
N PRO A 22 -21.83 10.43 -26.35
CA PRO A 22 -22.06 10.87 -27.73
C PRO A 22 -20.97 10.35 -28.67
N GLN A 23 -21.27 10.33 -29.94
CA GLN A 23 -20.28 10.04 -30.98
C GLN A 23 -19.28 11.20 -31.05
N ALA A 24 -17.99 10.88 -31.06
CA ALA A 24 -16.92 11.87 -31.15
C ALA A 24 -15.70 11.26 -31.84
N ASP A 25 -14.94 12.09 -32.56
CA ASP A 25 -13.65 11.69 -33.16
C ASP A 25 -12.52 11.59 -32.13
N PHE A 26 -12.61 12.38 -31.06
CA PHE A 26 -11.65 12.42 -29.99
C PHE A 26 -12.36 12.48 -28.65
N ILE A 27 -11.85 11.76 -27.67
CA ILE A 27 -12.30 11.81 -26.27
C ILE A 27 -11.14 12.33 -25.44
N VAL A 28 -11.29 13.51 -24.84
CA VAL A 28 -10.26 14.14 -24.01
C VAL A 28 -10.89 14.57 -22.69
N GLY A 29 -10.22 14.33 -21.59
CA GLY A 29 -10.76 14.72 -20.28
C GLY A 29 -9.78 14.63 -19.13
N ASN A 30 -10.18 15.26 -18.04
CA ASN A 30 -9.56 15.15 -16.72
C ASN A 30 -10.61 14.61 -15.75
N PRO A 31 -10.87 13.29 -15.73
CA PRO A 31 -11.90 12.70 -14.89
C PRO A 31 -11.60 12.86 -13.40
N PRO A 32 -12.63 12.84 -12.52
CA PRO A 32 -12.43 12.97 -11.08
C PRO A 32 -11.52 11.87 -10.49
N PHE A 33 -10.56 12.29 -9.65
CA PHE A 33 -9.61 11.40 -8.98
C PHE A 33 -10.14 10.98 -7.61
N ILE A 34 -11.14 10.12 -7.60
CA ILE A 34 -11.68 9.54 -6.37
C ILE A 34 -11.16 8.12 -6.26
N GLY A 35 -10.32 7.87 -5.26
CA GLY A 35 -9.82 6.53 -4.96
C GLY A 35 -10.90 5.64 -4.37
N LYS A 36 -10.71 4.34 -4.43
CA LYS A 36 -11.65 3.33 -3.88
C LYS A 36 -12.17 3.68 -2.48
N GLY A 37 -11.26 4.17 -1.59
CA GLY A 37 -11.62 4.50 -0.20
C GLY A 37 -12.55 5.71 -0.08
N GLY A 38 -12.51 6.62 -1.05
CA GLY A 38 -13.32 7.83 -1.10
C GLY A 38 -14.67 7.68 -1.78
N LEU A 39 -14.88 6.64 -2.61
CA LEU A 39 -16.11 6.51 -3.41
C LEU A 39 -17.38 6.63 -2.57
N ARG A 40 -17.47 5.93 -1.45
CA ARG A 40 -18.65 5.99 -0.57
C ARG A 40 -18.76 7.30 0.19
N THR A 41 -17.63 7.88 0.59
CA THR A 41 -17.59 9.14 1.31
C THR A 41 -17.95 10.33 0.42
N ASP A 42 -17.44 10.35 -0.82
CA ASP A 42 -17.54 11.49 -1.72
C ASP A 42 -18.81 11.44 -2.59
N LEU A 43 -19.25 10.23 -2.99
CA LEU A 43 -20.39 10.01 -3.88
C LEU A 43 -21.62 9.41 -3.20
N GLY A 44 -21.48 8.95 -1.96
CA GLY A 44 -22.53 8.26 -1.22
C GLY A 44 -22.68 6.78 -1.57
N ASP A 45 -23.30 6.03 -0.65
CA ASP A 45 -23.50 4.58 -0.79
C ASP A 45 -24.38 4.23 -1.98
N GLY A 46 -25.49 4.94 -2.17
CA GLY A 46 -26.46 4.67 -3.24
C GLY A 46 -25.84 4.80 -4.63
N TYR A 47 -25.14 5.89 -4.90
CA TYR A 47 -24.43 6.08 -6.16
C TYR A 47 -23.33 5.04 -6.37
N THR A 48 -22.56 4.72 -5.34
CA THR A 48 -21.46 3.75 -5.42
C THR A 48 -21.97 2.35 -5.76
N GLU A 49 -23.04 1.88 -5.14
CA GLU A 49 -23.64 0.59 -5.47
C GLU A 49 -24.26 0.59 -6.89
N ALA A 50 -24.89 1.71 -7.30
CA ALA A 50 -25.41 1.88 -8.66
C ALA A 50 -24.30 1.85 -9.71
N LEU A 51 -23.17 2.51 -9.45
CA LEU A 51 -21.99 2.48 -10.32
C LEU A 51 -21.48 1.04 -10.51
N TRP A 52 -21.34 0.28 -9.43
CA TRP A 52 -20.91 -1.11 -9.50
C TRP A 52 -21.91 -2.02 -10.21
N ALA A 53 -23.20 -1.78 -10.03
CA ALA A 53 -24.24 -2.53 -10.73
C ALA A 53 -24.30 -2.23 -12.24
N ALA A 54 -24.00 -0.98 -12.62
CA ALA A 54 -23.94 -0.56 -14.02
C ALA A 54 -22.68 -1.05 -14.75
N HIS A 55 -21.58 -1.27 -14.02
CA HIS A 55 -20.26 -1.64 -14.57
C HIS A 55 -19.75 -2.96 -13.98
N LYS A 56 -20.46 -4.04 -14.21
CA LYS A 56 -20.17 -5.39 -13.66
C LYS A 56 -18.82 -5.98 -14.10
N ASP A 57 -18.27 -5.47 -15.18
CA ASP A 57 -16.96 -5.84 -15.72
C ASP A 57 -15.78 -5.13 -15.04
N MET A 58 -16.07 -4.10 -14.23
CA MET A 58 -15.07 -3.37 -13.47
C MET A 58 -14.94 -3.94 -12.06
N PRO A 59 -13.70 -4.09 -11.55
CA PRO A 59 -13.51 -4.49 -10.16
C PRO A 59 -13.98 -3.39 -9.21
N LYS A 60 -14.69 -3.76 -8.16
CA LYS A 60 -15.14 -2.81 -7.10
C LYS A 60 -14.00 -2.07 -6.40
N SER A 61 -12.76 -2.50 -6.64
CA SER A 61 -11.53 -1.88 -6.13
C SER A 61 -10.93 -0.85 -7.09
N ALA A 62 -11.53 -0.61 -8.25
CA ALA A 62 -11.04 0.39 -9.19
C ALA A 62 -11.32 1.81 -8.69
N ASP A 63 -10.37 2.72 -8.94
CA ASP A 63 -10.56 4.13 -8.72
C ASP A 63 -11.57 4.70 -9.73
N PHE A 64 -12.27 5.77 -9.37
CA PHE A 64 -13.38 6.30 -10.17
C PHE A 64 -12.95 6.69 -11.59
N VAL A 65 -11.77 7.27 -11.76
CA VAL A 65 -11.19 7.62 -13.06
C VAL A 65 -11.12 6.42 -14.04
N MET A 66 -10.99 5.20 -13.53
CA MET A 66 -10.87 3.99 -14.35
C MET A 66 -12.18 3.62 -15.06
N TYR A 67 -13.33 4.05 -14.54
CA TYR A 67 -14.63 3.85 -15.21
C TYR A 67 -14.71 4.69 -16.49
N TRP A 68 -14.20 5.92 -16.47
CA TRP A 68 -14.08 6.79 -17.63
C TRP A 68 -13.14 6.20 -18.67
N TRP A 69 -11.99 5.71 -18.21
CA TRP A 69 -10.99 5.10 -19.07
C TRP A 69 -11.54 3.84 -19.76
N ASN A 70 -12.21 2.95 -19.02
CA ASN A 70 -12.82 1.73 -19.55
C ASN A 70 -13.90 2.05 -20.60
N GLN A 71 -14.73 3.05 -20.33
CA GLN A 71 -15.80 3.47 -21.26
C GLN A 71 -15.21 4.02 -22.57
N ALA A 72 -14.17 4.85 -22.50
CA ALA A 72 -13.48 5.36 -23.68
C ALA A 72 -12.80 4.24 -24.47
N ALA A 73 -12.11 3.32 -23.80
CA ALA A 73 -11.47 2.17 -24.45
C ALA A 73 -12.49 1.27 -25.18
N ARG A 74 -13.67 1.05 -24.59
CA ARG A 74 -14.77 0.29 -25.22
C ARG A 74 -15.29 0.98 -26.46
N GLN A 75 -15.50 2.30 -26.43
CA GLN A 75 -15.93 3.03 -27.61
C GLN A 75 -14.89 2.98 -28.72
N LEU A 76 -13.61 3.12 -28.36
CA LEU A 76 -12.51 3.01 -29.30
C LEU A 76 -12.46 1.62 -29.95
N ALA A 77 -12.55 0.54 -29.15
CA ALA A 77 -12.55 -0.83 -29.63
C ALA A 77 -13.79 -1.17 -30.49
N ALA A 78 -14.97 -0.68 -30.13
CA ALA A 78 -16.18 -0.85 -30.93
C ALA A 78 -16.08 -0.11 -32.26
N GLY A 79 -15.36 1.00 -32.30
CA GLY A 79 -15.03 1.77 -33.50
C GLY A 79 -14.20 1.01 -34.50
N ALA A 80 -13.16 0.34 -34.04
CA ALA A 80 -12.23 -0.42 -34.88
C ALA A 80 -12.90 -1.54 -35.69
N LYS A 81 -13.99 -2.13 -35.18
CA LYS A 81 -14.68 -3.27 -35.80
C LYS A 81 -15.65 -2.93 -36.94
N LYS A 82 -16.04 -1.67 -37.13
CA LYS A 82 -17.15 -1.29 -38.05
C LYS A 82 -16.89 -0.18 -39.04
N GLY A 83 -15.67 0.22 -39.32
CA GLY A 83 -15.31 1.12 -40.42
C GLY A 83 -16.26 2.30 -40.72
N GLY A 84 -16.79 3.00 -39.70
CA GLY A 84 -17.81 4.05 -39.88
C GLY A 84 -17.39 5.42 -39.36
N SER A 85 -17.88 6.48 -39.99
CA SER A 85 -17.75 7.89 -39.56
C SER A 85 -18.36 8.10 -38.17
N GLY A 86 -17.76 8.95 -37.33
CA GLY A 86 -18.26 9.32 -36.00
C GLY A 86 -17.80 8.42 -34.85
N LYS A 87 -16.61 7.82 -34.96
CA LYS A 87 -16.04 6.95 -33.91
C LYS A 87 -14.70 7.49 -33.47
N PRO A 88 -14.38 7.34 -32.13
CA PRO A 88 -13.14 7.88 -31.60
C PRO A 88 -11.94 7.34 -32.36
N ARG A 89 -11.08 8.24 -32.82
CA ARG A 89 -9.77 7.92 -33.37
C ARG A 89 -8.75 7.76 -32.25
N ARG A 90 -8.89 8.59 -31.23
CA ARG A 90 -8.02 8.58 -30.04
C ARG A 90 -8.79 9.00 -28.80
N PHE A 91 -8.36 8.54 -27.66
CA PHE A 91 -8.72 9.20 -26.41
C PHE A 91 -7.47 9.52 -25.60
N GLY A 92 -7.56 10.56 -24.77
CA GLY A 92 -6.50 10.97 -23.85
C GLY A 92 -7.09 11.44 -22.53
N PHE A 93 -6.59 10.90 -21.43
CA PHE A 93 -7.00 11.28 -20.10
C PHE A 93 -5.80 11.64 -19.23
N ILE A 94 -6.03 12.57 -18.32
CA ILE A 94 -5.18 12.78 -17.16
C ILE A 94 -5.62 11.78 -16.10
N THR A 95 -4.68 11.00 -15.55
CA THR A 95 -4.96 9.95 -14.56
C THR A 95 -3.85 9.87 -13.53
N THR A 96 -4.11 9.20 -12.40
CA THR A 96 -3.09 8.97 -11.38
C THR A 96 -2.29 7.69 -11.64
N ASN A 97 -2.84 6.74 -12.42
CA ASN A 97 -2.19 5.47 -12.78
C ASN A 97 -2.71 5.01 -14.14
N SER A 98 -1.89 4.90 -15.19
CA SER A 98 -2.31 4.27 -16.46
C SER A 98 -1.25 4.07 -17.54
N ILE A 99 -1.68 3.51 -18.66
CA ILE A 99 -0.94 2.98 -19.78
C ILE A 99 -0.75 4.09 -20.82
N PHE A 100 0.42 4.61 -20.98
CA PHE A 100 0.95 5.58 -21.95
C PHE A 100 1.11 7.02 -21.45
N ALA A 101 2.19 7.58 -21.58
CA ALA A 101 2.86 8.68 -22.24
C ALA A 101 3.73 9.56 -21.35
N ILE A 102 3.27 10.13 -20.27
CA ILE A 102 4.09 10.89 -19.33
C ILE A 102 3.82 10.33 -17.95
N PRO A 103 4.70 9.46 -17.41
CA PRO A 103 4.51 8.91 -16.08
C PRO A 103 4.94 9.92 -15.02
N ASP A 104 4.18 9.92 -13.92
CA ASP A 104 4.62 10.46 -12.64
C ASP A 104 5.11 11.93 -12.69
N HIS A 105 4.33 12.79 -13.36
CA HIS A 105 4.63 14.21 -13.45
C HIS A 105 3.94 14.99 -12.32
N PRO A 106 4.61 15.93 -11.61
CA PRO A 106 3.94 16.78 -10.64
C PRO A 106 2.93 17.69 -11.35
N TRP A 107 1.68 17.68 -10.89
CA TRP A 107 0.68 18.63 -11.33
C TRP A 107 1.05 20.03 -10.82
N MET A 108 0.80 21.04 -11.62
CA MET A 108 1.23 22.43 -11.42
C MET A 108 1.26 22.87 -9.95
N LYS A 109 2.19 23.73 -9.61
CA LYS A 109 2.25 24.48 -8.35
C LYS A 109 1.00 25.34 -8.21
N SER A 110 -0.13 24.77 -7.77
CA SER A 110 -1.23 25.59 -7.28
C SER A 110 -0.87 26.13 -5.90
N ALA A 111 -1.43 27.27 -5.53
CA ALA A 111 -1.30 27.86 -4.21
C ALA A 111 -1.75 26.89 -3.08
N ASP A 112 -2.60 25.93 -3.41
CA ASP A 112 -2.99 24.81 -2.58
C ASP A 112 -1.98 23.68 -2.76
N LYS A 113 -1.14 23.49 -1.78
CA LYS A 113 -0.01 22.54 -1.65
C LYS A 113 -0.35 21.05 -1.80
N ALA A 114 -1.31 20.67 -2.63
CA ALA A 114 -1.58 19.26 -2.93
C ALA A 114 -0.47 18.72 -3.84
N ALA A 115 0.41 17.89 -3.30
CA ALA A 115 1.43 17.15 -4.05
C ALA A 115 0.77 16.03 -4.88
N VAL A 116 0.00 16.43 -5.92
CA VAL A 116 -0.64 15.49 -6.83
C VAL A 116 0.34 15.18 -7.97
N ARG A 117 0.57 13.90 -8.19
CA ARG A 117 1.31 13.40 -9.35
C ARG A 117 0.33 12.78 -10.33
N ILE A 118 0.50 13.08 -11.60
CA ILE A 118 -0.40 12.67 -12.66
C ILE A 118 0.34 11.85 -13.72
N ALA A 119 -0.42 11.07 -14.48
CA ALA A 119 0.02 10.49 -15.73
C ALA A 119 -0.90 10.96 -16.86
N MET A 120 -0.33 11.31 -17.99
CA MET A 120 -1.08 11.63 -19.22
C MET A 120 -1.04 10.42 -20.12
N THR A 121 -2.20 9.96 -20.58
CA THR A 121 -2.31 8.77 -21.42
C THR A 121 -3.07 9.07 -22.70
N VAL A 122 -2.60 8.52 -23.82
CA VAL A 122 -3.28 8.57 -25.11
C VAL A 122 -3.37 7.16 -25.68
N MET A 123 -4.51 6.78 -26.24
CA MET A 123 -4.71 5.51 -26.90
C MET A 123 -5.36 5.71 -28.26
N GLU A 124 -4.95 4.91 -29.25
CA GLU A 124 -5.53 4.88 -30.59
C GLU A 124 -5.89 3.44 -31.00
N PRO A 125 -6.89 3.26 -31.89
CA PRO A 125 -7.23 1.93 -32.40
C PRO A 125 -6.11 1.44 -33.32
N ASN A 126 -5.91 0.12 -33.32
CA ASN A 126 -4.88 -0.54 -34.16
C ASN A 126 -3.45 -0.09 -33.86
N ALA A 127 -3.20 0.48 -32.67
CA ALA A 127 -1.83 0.69 -32.22
C ALA A 127 -1.09 -0.64 -32.26
N THR A 128 0.13 -0.62 -32.79
CA THR A 128 1.06 -1.73 -32.67
C THR A 128 1.29 -2.03 -31.19
N GLU A 129 1.82 -3.20 -30.86
CA GLU A 129 2.17 -3.49 -29.45
C GLU A 129 3.20 -2.51 -28.87
N LEU A 130 3.84 -1.72 -29.74
CA LEU A 130 4.86 -0.73 -29.39
C LEU A 130 4.23 0.67 -29.25
N GLY A 131 4.48 1.29 -28.12
CA GLY A 131 4.08 2.66 -27.81
C GLY A 131 5.27 3.57 -27.52
N THR A 132 5.00 4.86 -27.40
CA THR A 132 5.99 5.87 -27.01
C THR A 132 5.76 6.29 -25.57
N LEU A 133 6.70 5.99 -24.70
CA LEU A 133 6.75 6.49 -23.33
C LEU A 133 7.64 7.75 -23.32
N SER A 134 7.07 8.88 -22.92
CA SER A 134 7.77 10.16 -22.87
C SER A 134 8.00 10.58 -21.41
N GLU A 135 9.23 10.76 -20.99
CA GLU A 135 9.60 11.24 -19.67
C GLU A 135 9.97 12.73 -19.75
N VAL A 136 9.42 13.54 -18.86
CA VAL A 136 9.77 14.97 -18.78
C VAL A 136 11.14 15.09 -18.12
N ILE A 137 12.13 15.52 -18.86
CA ILE A 137 13.52 15.69 -18.37
C ILE A 137 13.85 17.13 -17.98
N ARG A 138 13.10 18.09 -18.51
CA ARG A 138 13.30 19.52 -18.21
C ARG A 138 12.05 20.30 -18.47
N GLU A 139 11.78 21.26 -17.59
CA GLU A 139 10.74 22.28 -17.74
C GLU A 139 11.30 23.67 -17.47
N ARG A 140 10.87 24.63 -18.27
CA ARG A 140 11.22 26.04 -18.12
C ARG A 140 10.02 26.90 -18.50
N HIS A 141 9.95 28.10 -17.90
CA HIS A 141 8.98 29.13 -18.25
C HIS A 141 7.51 28.65 -18.17
N LEU A 142 7.18 27.73 -17.26
CA LEU A 142 5.82 27.17 -17.15
C LEU A 142 4.76 28.22 -16.79
N ASP A 143 5.18 29.33 -16.16
CA ASP A 143 4.29 30.43 -15.77
C ASP A 143 4.21 31.55 -16.82
N THR A 144 4.66 31.30 -18.07
CA THR A 144 4.67 32.26 -19.17
C THR A 144 3.84 31.74 -20.35
N ASP A 145 3.57 32.62 -21.31
CA ASP A 145 2.87 32.28 -22.55
C ASP A 145 3.67 31.34 -23.49
N GLN A 146 4.93 31.06 -23.14
CA GLN A 146 5.82 30.18 -23.92
C GLN A 146 6.50 29.14 -23.01
N PRO A 147 5.75 28.16 -22.50
CA PRO A 147 6.31 27.08 -21.71
C PRO A 147 7.23 26.17 -22.54
N GLU A 148 8.40 25.89 -22.07
CA GLU A 148 9.34 24.93 -22.68
C GLU A 148 9.36 23.63 -21.90
N VAL A 149 8.94 22.53 -22.54
CA VAL A 149 9.01 21.17 -21.97
C VAL A 149 9.88 20.31 -22.87
N ARG A 150 10.93 19.72 -22.29
CA ARG A 150 11.77 18.75 -22.99
C ARG A 150 11.44 17.33 -22.55
N LEU A 151 11.12 16.48 -23.52
CA LEU A 151 10.76 15.08 -23.33
C LEU A 151 11.90 14.17 -23.79
N ASN A 152 12.08 13.08 -23.07
CA ASN A 152 12.86 11.93 -23.51
C ASN A 152 11.92 10.80 -23.87
N ALA A 153 11.92 10.35 -25.12
CA ALA A 153 11.01 9.32 -25.62
C ALA A 153 11.69 7.95 -25.64
N THR A 154 11.01 6.94 -25.09
CA THR A 154 11.41 5.53 -25.16
C THR A 154 10.33 4.74 -25.89
N PHE A 155 10.72 3.98 -26.92
CA PHE A 155 9.81 3.15 -27.71
C PHE A 155 9.82 1.71 -27.19
N GLY A 156 8.66 1.10 -27.10
CA GLY A 156 8.52 -0.30 -26.71
C GLY A 156 7.14 -0.66 -26.19
N VAL A 157 7.00 -1.90 -25.72
CA VAL A 157 5.75 -2.35 -25.05
C VAL A 157 5.62 -1.64 -23.71
N ILE A 158 4.65 -0.73 -23.63
CA ILE A 158 4.35 0.01 -22.41
C ILE A 158 3.53 -0.90 -21.47
N LYS A 159 4.04 -1.18 -20.30
CA LYS A 159 3.37 -1.99 -19.28
C LYS A 159 2.42 -1.15 -18.42
N SER A 160 1.55 -1.79 -17.65
CA SER A 160 0.62 -1.10 -16.71
C SER A 160 1.34 -0.25 -15.64
N SER A 161 2.62 -0.47 -15.44
CA SER A 161 3.49 0.35 -14.58
C SER A 161 4.03 1.61 -15.25
N LEU A 162 3.60 1.94 -16.46
CA LEU A 162 4.12 3.03 -17.32
C LEU A 162 5.65 2.95 -17.50
N ARG A 163 6.15 1.76 -17.80
CA ARG A 163 7.56 1.50 -18.12
C ARG A 163 7.65 0.66 -19.37
N VAL A 164 8.71 0.89 -20.14
CA VAL A 164 9.08 0.05 -21.28
C VAL A 164 10.09 -1.00 -20.81
N GLY A 165 9.92 -2.25 -21.24
CA GLY A 165 10.83 -3.35 -20.90
C GLY A 165 10.20 -4.49 -20.11
N ALA A 166 11.01 -5.27 -19.39
CA ALA A 166 10.53 -6.39 -18.58
C ALA A 166 9.58 -5.93 -17.46
N SER A 167 8.46 -6.63 -17.32
CA SER A 167 7.48 -6.33 -16.25
C SER A 167 7.87 -7.03 -14.96
N ILE A 168 8.61 -6.36 -14.10
CA ILE A 168 8.89 -6.86 -12.74
C ILE A 168 7.60 -7.06 -11.94
N ALA A 169 6.57 -6.23 -12.20
CA ALA A 169 5.27 -6.35 -11.53
C ALA A 169 4.51 -7.66 -11.85
N ALA A 170 4.90 -8.35 -12.93
CA ALA A 170 4.35 -9.65 -13.33
C ALA A 170 5.17 -10.84 -12.79
N ALA A 171 6.24 -10.60 -12.04
CA ALA A 171 7.05 -11.66 -11.48
C ALA A 171 6.25 -12.49 -10.46
N ALA A 172 6.25 -13.80 -10.62
CA ALA A 172 5.56 -14.71 -9.72
C ALA A 172 6.34 -14.89 -8.41
N PRO A 173 5.65 -15.04 -7.26
CA PRO A 173 6.30 -15.39 -6.00
C PRO A 173 7.08 -16.70 -6.11
N LEU A 174 8.30 -16.70 -5.59
CA LEU A 174 9.16 -17.87 -5.54
C LEU A 174 8.82 -18.72 -4.30
N GLN A 175 8.71 -20.03 -4.50
CA GLN A 175 8.42 -20.96 -3.40
C GLN A 175 9.48 -20.88 -2.29
N ALA A 176 10.76 -20.67 -2.66
CA ALA A 176 11.87 -20.54 -1.72
C ALA A 176 11.77 -19.34 -0.79
N ASN A 177 10.99 -18.30 -1.16
CA ASN A 177 10.83 -17.08 -0.36
C ASN A 177 9.56 -17.09 0.48
N ARG A 178 8.73 -18.14 0.34
CA ARG A 178 7.45 -18.22 1.04
C ARG A 178 7.66 -18.19 2.56
N ASP A 179 6.81 -17.42 3.23
CA ASP A 179 6.71 -17.31 4.69
C ASP A 179 7.96 -16.77 5.42
N ILE A 180 9.01 -16.38 4.67
CA ILE A 180 10.21 -15.77 5.25
C ILE A 180 9.93 -14.33 5.70
N CYS A 181 9.10 -13.59 4.97
CA CYS A 181 8.86 -12.17 5.20
C CYS A 181 7.38 -11.90 5.43
N ALA A 182 7.07 -11.03 6.39
CA ALA A 182 5.69 -10.62 6.69
C ALA A 182 5.65 -9.17 7.20
N ASN A 183 4.51 -8.49 7.02
CA ASN A 183 4.24 -7.28 7.78
C ASN A 183 4.07 -7.62 9.26
N GLY A 184 4.43 -6.70 10.13
CA GLY A 184 4.26 -6.87 11.56
C GLY A 184 2.80 -6.94 12.01
N MET A 185 2.58 -6.74 13.30
CA MET A 185 1.30 -6.89 13.98
C MET A 185 0.55 -5.57 14.01
N ALA A 186 -0.79 -5.59 14.04
CA ALA A 186 -1.58 -4.40 14.25
C ALA A 186 -2.27 -4.49 15.61
N LEU A 187 -1.97 -3.56 16.49
CA LEU A 187 -2.50 -3.54 17.86
C LEU A 187 -4.02 -3.33 17.86
N HIS A 188 -4.51 -2.35 17.08
CA HIS A 188 -5.90 -1.89 17.10
C HIS A 188 -6.39 -1.59 18.52
N GLY A 189 -5.60 -0.76 19.23
CA GLY A 189 -5.86 -0.31 20.58
C GLY A 189 -4.59 0.30 21.16
N LYS A 190 -4.61 1.59 21.50
CA LYS A 190 -3.45 2.31 22.03
C LYS A 190 -3.04 1.81 23.42
N GLY A 191 -3.98 1.24 24.18
CA GLY A 191 -3.73 0.74 25.52
C GLY A 191 -2.77 -0.45 25.61
N PHE A 192 -2.47 -1.12 24.51
CA PHE A 192 -1.44 -2.15 24.49
C PHE A 192 -0.02 -1.60 24.60
N GLU A 193 0.20 -0.36 24.17
CA GLU A 193 1.53 0.26 24.11
C GLU A 193 1.89 0.90 25.46
N LEU A 194 3.09 0.64 25.93
CA LEU A 194 3.65 1.17 27.16
C LEU A 194 4.95 1.92 26.88
N ASP A 195 5.12 3.07 27.49
CA ASP A 195 6.42 3.71 27.63
C ASP A 195 7.26 3.02 28.70
N PRO A 196 8.55 3.36 28.83
CA PRO A 196 9.42 2.73 29.84
C PRO A 196 8.93 2.92 31.27
N ALA A 197 8.33 4.06 31.60
CA ALA A 197 7.81 4.33 32.93
C ALA A 197 6.57 3.48 33.24
N GLY A 198 5.66 3.35 32.27
CA GLY A 198 4.51 2.46 32.34
C GLY A 198 4.94 0.99 32.50
N ALA A 199 5.90 0.55 31.69
CA ALA A 199 6.42 -0.82 31.78
C ALA A 199 7.05 -1.09 33.16
N ALA A 200 7.87 -0.20 33.69
CA ALA A 200 8.45 -0.31 35.03
C ALA A 200 7.37 -0.39 36.12
N LYS A 201 6.30 0.41 36.00
CA LYS A 201 5.16 0.38 36.93
C LYS A 201 4.44 -0.98 36.90
N PHE A 202 4.20 -1.53 35.69
CA PHE A 202 3.60 -2.87 35.59
C PHE A 202 4.50 -3.93 36.17
N GLN A 203 5.83 -3.87 35.90
CA GLN A 203 6.79 -4.83 36.44
C GLN A 203 6.86 -4.80 37.96
N ALA A 204 6.77 -3.61 38.57
CA ALA A 204 6.77 -3.46 40.04
C ALA A 204 5.51 -4.04 40.69
N ASN A 205 4.35 -3.93 40.05
CA ASN A 205 3.08 -4.45 40.59
C ASN A 205 2.84 -5.92 40.24
N MET A 206 3.49 -6.43 39.21
CA MET A 206 3.32 -7.80 38.70
C MET A 206 4.69 -8.34 38.28
N PRO A 207 5.52 -8.88 39.16
CA PRO A 207 6.89 -9.34 38.86
C PRO A 207 6.96 -10.33 37.69
N ASP A 208 5.96 -11.16 37.50
CA ASP A 208 5.90 -12.21 36.48
C ASP A 208 5.40 -11.74 35.12
N ILE A 209 5.11 -10.42 34.94
CA ILE A 209 4.58 -9.89 33.66
C ILE A 209 5.68 -9.74 32.59
N GLY A 210 6.95 -9.76 32.97
CA GLY A 210 8.07 -9.51 32.05
C GLY A 210 8.00 -10.25 30.72
N PRO A 211 7.74 -11.56 30.68
CA PRO A 211 7.59 -12.31 29.43
C PRO A 211 6.45 -11.83 28.50
N TRP A 212 5.50 -11.06 29.02
CA TRP A 212 4.34 -10.53 28.32
C TRP A 212 4.47 -9.05 27.97
N MET A 213 5.55 -8.40 28.39
CA MET A 213 5.93 -7.05 28.01
C MET A 213 7.05 -7.10 26.97
N ILE A 214 6.69 -7.11 25.70
CA ILE A 214 7.63 -7.32 24.62
C ILE A 214 8.03 -5.96 23.99
N PRO A 215 9.32 -5.73 23.68
CA PRO A 215 9.76 -4.55 22.93
C PRO A 215 8.97 -4.37 21.64
N TYR A 216 8.57 -3.13 21.34
CA TYR A 216 7.74 -2.79 20.19
C TYR A 216 8.45 -1.78 19.29
N VAL A 217 8.47 -2.05 17.97
CA VAL A 217 9.16 -1.22 16.98
C VAL A 217 8.16 -0.81 15.88
N LYS A 218 8.06 0.50 15.65
CA LYS A 218 7.24 1.10 14.60
C LYS A 218 8.08 1.41 13.35
N GLY A 219 7.40 1.57 12.21
CA GLY A 219 8.08 1.89 10.96
C GLY A 219 8.98 3.14 11.04
N GLY A 220 8.50 4.21 11.67
CA GLY A 220 9.29 5.43 11.86
C GLY A 220 10.56 5.26 12.71
N ASP A 221 10.57 4.30 13.62
CA ASP A 221 11.72 4.05 14.50
C ASP A 221 12.93 3.51 13.71
N LEU A 222 12.67 2.74 12.67
CA LEU A 222 13.72 2.18 11.81
C LEU A 222 14.47 3.25 11.00
N THR A 223 13.92 4.45 10.87
CA THR A 223 14.55 5.58 10.16
C THR A 223 15.19 6.61 11.09
N SER A 224 15.14 6.36 12.39
CA SER A 224 15.66 7.20 13.45
C SER A 224 16.25 6.34 14.57
N ARG A 225 16.42 6.89 15.75
CA ARG A 225 16.76 6.09 16.94
C ARG A 225 15.52 5.32 17.40
N ILE A 226 15.63 4.00 17.54
CA ILE A 226 14.55 3.15 18.08
C ILE A 226 14.32 3.54 19.54
N PRO A 227 13.16 4.13 19.89
CA PRO A 227 12.84 4.44 21.27
C PRO A 227 12.52 3.15 22.03
N LEU A 228 12.85 3.12 23.31
CA LEU A 228 12.44 2.02 24.15
C LEU A 228 10.95 2.13 24.45
N ARG A 229 10.17 1.17 23.97
CA ARG A 229 8.74 1.00 24.26
C ARG A 229 8.38 -0.46 24.26
N TYR A 230 7.27 -0.79 24.89
CA TYR A 230 6.80 -2.15 25.05
C TYR A 230 5.34 -2.28 24.65
N VAL A 231 4.91 -3.51 24.44
CA VAL A 231 3.49 -3.85 24.30
C VAL A 231 3.12 -4.98 25.25
N LEU A 232 1.92 -4.92 25.79
CA LEU A 232 1.29 -6.01 26.52
C LEU A 232 0.81 -7.05 25.50
N ASP A 233 1.40 -8.21 25.48
CA ASP A 233 1.15 -9.25 24.50
C ASP A 233 0.77 -10.57 25.17
N PHE A 234 -0.53 -10.79 25.33
CA PHE A 234 -1.09 -11.97 26.00
C PHE A 234 -1.43 -13.11 25.04
N GLU A 235 -0.79 -13.15 23.86
CA GLU A 235 -0.98 -14.25 22.91
C GLU A 235 -0.67 -15.60 23.55
N GLY A 236 -1.63 -16.53 23.50
CA GLY A 236 -1.53 -17.85 24.11
C GLY A 236 -2.22 -17.98 25.47
N LEU A 237 -2.72 -16.88 26.04
CA LEU A 237 -3.58 -16.92 27.23
C LEU A 237 -5.04 -16.71 26.86
N ASP A 238 -5.94 -17.26 27.62
CA ASP A 238 -7.36 -16.88 27.61
C ASP A 238 -7.61 -15.66 28.51
N VAL A 239 -8.81 -15.13 28.43
CA VAL A 239 -9.18 -13.88 29.13
C VAL A 239 -9.15 -14.04 30.64
N ASP A 240 -9.55 -15.21 31.16
CA ASP A 240 -9.62 -15.48 32.57
C ASP A 240 -8.20 -15.64 33.15
N ALA A 241 -7.32 -16.34 32.42
CA ALA A 241 -5.91 -16.46 32.82
C ALA A 241 -5.20 -15.08 32.85
N VAL A 242 -5.55 -14.15 31.96
CA VAL A 242 -5.01 -12.77 31.98
C VAL A 242 -5.55 -12.04 33.23
N ALA A 243 -6.85 -12.16 33.51
CA ALA A 243 -7.47 -11.51 34.67
C ALA A 243 -6.88 -12.00 36.00
N ASP A 244 -6.70 -13.30 36.12
CA ASP A 244 -6.19 -13.95 37.37
C ASP A 244 -4.70 -13.66 37.58
N ARG A 245 -3.89 -13.79 36.55
CA ARG A 245 -2.42 -13.67 36.67
C ARG A 245 -1.96 -12.21 36.63
N PHE A 246 -2.64 -11.35 35.90
CA PHE A 246 -2.21 -9.97 35.63
C PHE A 246 -3.35 -8.98 35.84
N PRO A 247 -3.98 -8.90 37.03
CA PRO A 247 -5.20 -8.10 37.23
C PRO A 247 -5.03 -6.61 36.96
N VAL A 248 -3.86 -6.05 37.26
CA VAL A 248 -3.59 -4.62 36.97
C VAL A 248 -3.49 -4.36 35.45
N ALA A 249 -2.86 -5.25 34.68
CA ALA A 249 -2.78 -5.14 33.23
C ALA A 249 -4.15 -5.40 32.57
N PHE A 250 -4.89 -6.38 33.09
CA PHE A 250 -6.26 -6.66 32.65
C PHE A 250 -7.17 -5.44 32.85
N GLN A 251 -7.15 -4.84 34.05
CA GLN A 251 -7.93 -3.63 34.32
C GLN A 251 -7.52 -2.44 33.42
N HIS A 252 -6.20 -2.31 33.16
CA HIS A 252 -5.72 -1.30 32.22
C HIS A 252 -6.29 -1.51 30.82
N LEU A 253 -6.26 -2.73 30.29
CA LEU A 253 -6.82 -3.04 28.96
C LEU A 253 -8.35 -2.91 28.94
N LEU A 254 -9.04 -3.26 30.02
CA LEU A 254 -10.49 -3.01 30.18
C LEU A 254 -10.83 -1.53 30.00
N ASN A 255 -10.01 -0.64 30.55
CA ASN A 255 -10.27 0.80 30.51
C ASN A 255 -9.83 1.45 29.21
N THR A 256 -8.80 0.91 28.54
CA THR A 256 -8.13 1.60 27.41
C THR A 256 -8.34 0.94 26.06
N VAL A 257 -8.64 -0.34 26.00
CA VAL A 257 -8.79 -1.12 24.76
C VAL A 257 -10.23 -1.59 24.55
N LYS A 258 -10.85 -2.14 25.59
CA LYS A 258 -12.18 -2.75 25.48
C LYS A 258 -13.26 -1.80 24.95
N PRO A 259 -13.35 -0.52 25.37
CA PRO A 259 -14.39 0.39 24.88
C PRO A 259 -14.36 0.59 23.36
N GLU A 260 -13.18 0.69 22.76
CA GLU A 260 -13.01 0.77 21.31
C GLU A 260 -13.37 -0.57 20.62
N ARG A 261 -12.99 -1.68 21.24
CA ARG A 261 -13.27 -3.02 20.70
C ARG A 261 -14.76 -3.37 20.73
N ASP A 262 -15.50 -2.94 21.72
CA ASP A 262 -16.94 -3.18 21.84
C ASP A 262 -17.75 -2.48 20.74
N GLN A 263 -17.22 -1.41 20.17
CA GLN A 263 -17.81 -0.71 19.03
C GLN A 263 -17.46 -1.32 17.66
N ASN A 264 -16.55 -2.31 17.62
CA ASN A 264 -16.12 -2.91 16.36
C ASN A 264 -17.24 -3.79 15.77
N SER A 265 -17.39 -3.79 14.45
CA SER A 265 -18.39 -4.63 13.76
C SER A 265 -18.00 -6.11 13.70
N ASP A 266 -16.72 -6.45 13.90
CA ASP A 266 -16.22 -7.82 13.86
C ASP A 266 -16.40 -8.53 15.23
N PRO A 267 -17.26 -9.57 15.33
CA PRO A 267 -17.50 -10.29 16.58
C PRO A 267 -16.25 -10.97 17.15
N ALA A 268 -15.34 -11.43 16.29
CA ALA A 268 -14.10 -12.05 16.75
C ALA A 268 -13.19 -11.05 17.46
N ARG A 269 -13.13 -9.81 16.95
CA ARG A 269 -12.38 -8.71 17.60
C ARG A 269 -12.99 -8.28 18.92
N LYS A 270 -14.33 -8.29 19.04
CA LYS A 270 -15.00 -8.04 20.33
C LYS A 270 -14.64 -9.12 21.34
N ARG A 271 -14.74 -10.38 20.97
CA ARG A 271 -14.44 -11.51 21.86
C ARG A 271 -12.98 -11.56 22.30
N LEU A 272 -12.05 -11.31 21.36
CA LEU A 272 -10.61 -11.33 21.60
C LEU A 272 -10.05 -9.92 21.85
N TRP A 273 -10.81 -9.06 22.54
CA TRP A 273 -10.50 -7.66 22.76
C TRP A 273 -9.14 -7.42 23.43
N PHE A 274 -8.69 -8.35 24.26
CA PHE A 274 -7.45 -8.31 25.03
C PHE A 274 -6.21 -8.77 24.22
N LEU A 275 -6.39 -9.18 22.96
CA LEU A 275 -5.34 -9.57 22.03
C LEU A 275 -5.22 -8.54 20.88
N PHE A 276 -4.10 -8.54 20.20
CA PHE A 276 -3.89 -7.67 19.04
C PHE A 276 -4.93 -7.93 17.93
N GLY A 277 -5.33 -6.88 17.23
CA GLY A 277 -6.29 -6.99 16.14
C GLY A 277 -5.77 -7.80 14.95
N ARG A 278 -4.46 -7.72 14.66
CA ARG A 278 -3.74 -8.65 13.77
C ARG A 278 -2.59 -9.27 14.55
N ARG A 279 -2.74 -10.51 14.93
CA ARG A 279 -1.80 -11.25 15.80
C ARG A 279 -0.56 -11.74 15.06
N ASN A 280 -0.67 -12.04 13.78
CA ASN A 280 0.36 -12.56 12.88
C ASN A 280 1.14 -13.76 13.49
N THR A 281 0.42 -14.83 13.78
CA THR A 281 0.95 -16.04 14.45
C THR A 281 2.07 -16.71 13.67
N ASN A 282 2.01 -16.67 12.33
CA ASN A 282 3.08 -17.21 11.47
C ASN A 282 4.39 -16.45 11.65
N LEU A 283 4.35 -15.10 11.66
CA LEU A 283 5.56 -14.31 11.91
C LEU A 283 6.11 -14.59 13.32
N ARG A 284 5.26 -14.67 14.34
CA ARG A 284 5.66 -15.00 15.71
C ARG A 284 6.42 -16.33 15.76
N ALA A 285 5.88 -17.37 15.13
CA ALA A 285 6.51 -18.68 15.05
C ALA A 285 7.86 -18.64 14.32
N ALA A 286 7.93 -17.89 13.21
CA ALA A 286 9.14 -17.79 12.40
C ALA A 286 10.31 -17.06 13.09
N ILE A 287 10.02 -16.16 14.03
CA ILE A 287 11.07 -15.32 14.67
C ILE A 287 11.38 -15.71 16.13
N LYS A 288 10.66 -16.65 16.74
CA LYS A 288 10.74 -16.95 18.19
C LYS A 288 12.13 -17.42 18.65
N ASP A 289 12.82 -18.18 17.80
CA ASP A 289 14.11 -18.82 18.13
C ASP A 289 15.31 -18.04 17.54
N LEU A 290 15.05 -16.88 16.91
CA LEU A 290 16.10 -16.04 16.37
C LEU A 290 16.56 -15.03 17.43
N THR A 291 17.84 -14.68 17.42
CA THR A 291 18.41 -13.61 18.27
C THR A 291 18.21 -12.21 17.68
N ARG A 292 18.00 -12.13 16.39
CA ARG A 292 17.73 -10.90 15.64
C ARG A 292 16.96 -11.22 14.38
N VAL A 293 16.26 -10.23 13.85
CA VAL A 293 15.48 -10.32 12.63
C VAL A 293 15.77 -9.14 11.72
N LEU A 294 15.61 -9.31 10.43
CA LEU A 294 15.86 -8.25 9.46
C LEU A 294 14.58 -7.47 9.18
N CYS A 295 14.62 -6.17 9.39
CA CYS A 295 13.47 -5.29 9.26
C CYS A 295 13.69 -4.15 8.29
N THR A 296 12.62 -3.74 7.62
CA THR A 296 12.53 -2.50 6.85
C THR A 296 11.15 -1.86 7.03
N THR A 297 11.01 -0.58 6.74
CA THR A 297 9.71 0.09 6.76
C THR A 297 8.90 -0.24 5.50
N GLU A 298 7.57 -0.32 5.61
CA GLU A 298 6.70 -0.45 4.43
C GLU A 298 6.84 0.79 3.53
N THR A 299 6.83 1.98 4.10
CA THR A 299 6.94 3.25 3.36
C THR A 299 8.09 4.08 3.89
N SER A 300 9.04 4.46 3.03
CA SER A 300 10.17 5.31 3.39
C SER A 300 10.74 5.99 2.16
N LYS A 301 11.25 7.23 2.33
CA LYS A 301 11.96 7.96 1.27
C LYS A 301 13.20 7.20 0.79
N HIS A 302 13.93 6.61 1.72
CA HIS A 302 15.12 5.81 1.44
C HIS A 302 14.92 4.37 1.92
N ARG A 303 15.15 3.41 1.05
CA ARG A 303 15.05 1.99 1.41
C ARG A 303 16.31 1.55 2.12
N HIS A 304 16.14 1.04 3.34
CA HIS A 304 17.22 0.42 4.09
C HIS A 304 16.69 -0.80 4.86
N PHE A 305 17.58 -1.69 5.19
CA PHE A 305 17.30 -2.84 6.03
C PHE A 305 18.25 -2.80 7.23
N GLN A 306 17.75 -3.26 8.37
CA GLN A 306 18.58 -3.35 9.59
C GLN A 306 18.14 -4.52 10.45
N PHE A 307 19.05 -5.00 11.28
CA PHE A 307 18.71 -5.98 12.29
C PHE A 307 18.03 -5.32 13.49
N VAL A 308 17.01 -6.03 14.00
CA VAL A 308 16.34 -5.72 15.26
C VAL A 308 16.47 -6.94 16.15
N ALA A 309 16.92 -6.73 17.40
CA ALA A 309 17.06 -7.81 18.38
C ALA A 309 15.69 -8.39 18.76
N THR A 310 15.67 -9.68 19.04
CA THR A 310 14.49 -10.39 19.57
C THR A 310 14.64 -10.62 21.08
N PRO A 311 13.54 -10.76 21.84
CA PRO A 311 12.14 -10.73 21.37
C PRO A 311 11.69 -9.31 20.98
N VAL A 312 10.91 -9.22 19.92
CA VAL A 312 10.34 -7.95 19.43
C VAL A 312 8.96 -8.18 18.81
N ARG A 313 8.09 -7.15 18.89
CA ARG A 313 6.85 -7.08 18.13
C ARG A 313 6.97 -5.92 17.14
N PRO A 314 7.20 -6.21 15.85
CA PRO A 314 7.16 -5.18 14.82
C PRO A 314 5.72 -4.73 14.55
N ASP A 315 5.52 -3.44 14.35
CA ASP A 315 4.26 -2.82 13.92
C ASP A 315 3.91 -3.23 12.48
N HIS A 316 2.65 -3.13 12.11
CA HIS A 316 2.15 -3.48 10.77
C HIS A 316 2.80 -2.68 9.62
N MET A 317 3.38 -1.50 9.90
CA MET A 317 4.16 -0.71 8.95
C MET A 317 5.63 -1.16 8.86
N VAL A 318 6.04 -2.14 9.63
CA VAL A 318 7.34 -2.80 9.55
C VAL A 318 7.20 -4.08 8.77
N VAL A 319 8.02 -4.23 7.74
CA VAL A 319 8.19 -5.50 7.03
C VAL A 319 9.35 -6.24 7.69
N CYS A 320 9.06 -7.39 8.29
CA CYS A 320 9.98 -8.20 9.06
C CYS A 320 10.24 -9.52 8.33
N CYS A 321 11.51 -9.84 8.15
CA CYS A 321 11.96 -11.10 7.57
C CYS A 321 12.65 -11.95 8.64
N SER A 322 12.31 -13.23 8.71
CA SER A 322 12.91 -14.22 9.62
C SER A 322 14.33 -14.63 9.14
N LEU A 323 15.15 -13.63 8.86
CA LEU A 323 16.53 -13.75 8.42
C LEU A 323 17.44 -13.07 9.46
N SER A 324 18.49 -13.77 9.89
CA SER A 324 19.40 -13.30 10.95
C SER A 324 20.85 -13.21 10.51
N ASN A 325 21.17 -13.57 9.25
CA ASN A 325 22.53 -13.62 8.71
C ASN A 325 22.90 -12.33 7.94
N GLY A 326 24.16 -11.99 7.95
CA GLY A 326 24.69 -10.78 7.30
C GLY A 326 24.62 -10.84 5.78
N SER A 327 24.71 -12.02 5.18
CA SER A 327 24.55 -12.20 3.74
C SER A 327 23.16 -11.76 3.27
N ALA A 328 22.10 -12.07 4.01
CA ALA A 328 20.76 -11.59 3.72
C ALA A 328 20.64 -10.06 3.79
N LEU A 329 21.23 -9.43 4.83
CA LEU A 329 21.29 -7.98 4.94
C LEU A 329 22.02 -7.36 3.75
N SER A 330 23.16 -7.91 3.37
CA SER A 330 23.99 -7.44 2.26
C SER A 330 23.26 -7.53 0.92
N ILE A 331 22.56 -8.63 0.67
CA ILE A 331 21.77 -8.85 -0.56
C ILE A 331 20.60 -7.87 -0.62
N LEU A 332 19.81 -7.77 0.45
CA LEU A 332 18.62 -6.92 0.49
C LEU A 332 18.95 -5.42 0.49
N SER A 333 20.12 -5.04 1.03
CA SER A 333 20.62 -3.65 0.99
C SER A 333 21.43 -3.36 -0.29
N GLY A 334 21.75 -4.37 -1.06
CA GLY A 334 22.52 -4.24 -2.30
C GLY A 334 21.76 -3.56 -3.44
N ALA A 335 22.49 -2.91 -4.34
CA ALA A 335 21.91 -2.16 -5.46
C ALA A 335 20.95 -2.97 -6.35
N PRO A 336 21.17 -4.29 -6.63
CA PRO A 336 20.24 -5.09 -7.41
C PRO A 336 18.85 -5.18 -6.76
N HIS A 337 18.79 -5.50 -5.45
CA HIS A 337 17.51 -5.60 -4.74
C HIS A 337 16.86 -4.23 -4.54
N LEU A 338 17.64 -3.18 -4.26
CA LEU A 338 17.08 -1.82 -4.13
C LEU A 338 16.43 -1.35 -5.42
N LYS A 339 17.07 -1.56 -6.57
CA LYS A 339 16.50 -1.24 -7.89
C LYS A 339 15.26 -2.07 -8.18
N TRP A 340 15.29 -3.37 -7.86
CA TRP A 340 14.14 -4.27 -7.96
C TRP A 340 12.97 -3.77 -7.11
N ALA A 341 13.20 -3.50 -5.83
CA ALA A 341 12.17 -3.06 -4.89
C ALA A 341 11.51 -1.73 -5.30
N LEU A 342 12.32 -0.77 -5.79
CA LEU A 342 11.80 0.49 -6.33
C LEU A 342 10.95 0.29 -7.59
N ALA A 343 11.31 -0.69 -8.42
CA ALA A 343 10.56 -0.98 -9.64
C ALA A 343 9.26 -1.76 -9.38
N ALA A 344 9.26 -2.67 -8.38
CA ALA A 344 8.15 -3.57 -8.08
C ALA A 344 7.16 -3.01 -7.05
N GLY A 345 7.63 -2.20 -6.10
CA GLY A 345 6.90 -1.85 -4.88
C GLY A 345 5.80 -0.79 -5.07
N GLY A 346 5.93 0.07 -6.07
CA GLY A 346 5.07 1.25 -6.23
C GLY A 346 5.42 2.38 -5.25
N THR A 347 4.58 3.39 -5.21
CA THR A 347 4.74 4.56 -4.34
C THR A 347 3.48 4.81 -3.51
N LEU A 348 3.64 5.46 -2.39
CA LEU A 348 2.57 6.10 -1.64
C LEU A 348 2.96 7.58 -1.54
N GLU A 349 2.23 8.44 -2.23
CA GLU A 349 2.65 9.82 -2.50
C GLU A 349 4.01 9.83 -3.24
N ASP A 350 5.02 10.51 -2.71
CA ASP A 350 6.41 10.55 -3.22
C ASP A 350 7.35 9.51 -2.57
N ARG A 351 6.81 8.65 -1.69
CA ARG A 351 7.59 7.69 -0.91
C ARG A 351 7.50 6.28 -1.48
N PRO A 352 8.64 5.63 -1.80
CA PRO A 352 8.65 4.24 -2.23
C PRO A 352 8.04 3.30 -1.17
N ARG A 353 7.14 2.43 -1.62
CA ARG A 353 6.48 1.43 -0.78
C ARG A 353 7.14 0.06 -0.99
N TYR A 354 7.49 -0.60 0.10
CA TYR A 354 7.97 -1.97 0.09
C TYR A 354 6.83 -2.95 0.36
N ASN A 355 6.27 -3.51 -0.70
CA ASN A 355 5.26 -4.54 -0.58
C ASN A 355 5.94 -5.92 -0.66
N LYS A 356 5.83 -6.73 0.40
CA LYS A 356 6.51 -8.03 0.46
C LYS A 356 6.17 -8.93 -0.73
N THR A 357 4.91 -8.97 -1.14
CA THR A 357 4.45 -9.85 -2.23
C THR A 357 4.97 -9.44 -3.61
N ARG A 358 5.41 -8.20 -3.76
CA ARG A 358 5.99 -7.67 -5.00
C ARG A 358 7.50 -7.51 -4.93
N CYS A 359 8.01 -7.11 -3.75
CA CYS A 359 9.42 -6.76 -3.60
C CYS A 359 10.26 -7.94 -3.11
N PHE A 360 9.74 -8.75 -2.16
CA PHE A 360 10.48 -9.84 -1.54
C PHE A 360 10.15 -11.20 -2.15
N ASP A 361 8.86 -11.58 -2.15
CA ASP A 361 8.45 -12.93 -2.53
C ASP A 361 8.92 -13.34 -3.95
N PRO A 362 8.93 -12.45 -4.98
CA PRO A 362 9.42 -12.81 -6.31
C PRO A 362 10.91 -12.51 -6.55
N PHE A 363 11.63 -11.98 -5.56
CA PHE A 363 13.04 -11.62 -5.75
C PHE A 363 13.94 -12.85 -5.78
N PRO A 364 14.74 -13.05 -6.84
CA PRO A 364 15.67 -14.19 -6.93
C PRO A 364 16.92 -13.92 -6.07
N PHE A 365 16.96 -14.53 -4.88
CA PHE A 365 18.18 -14.48 -4.07
C PHE A 365 19.32 -15.23 -4.78
N PRO A 366 20.54 -14.65 -4.78
CA PRO A 366 21.70 -15.38 -5.31
C PRO A 366 22.01 -16.61 -4.45
N ASP A 367 22.34 -17.71 -5.11
CA ASP A 367 22.86 -18.88 -4.43
C ASP A 367 24.32 -18.62 -4.04
N LEU A 368 24.61 -18.73 -2.75
CA LEU A 368 25.94 -18.58 -2.18
C LEU A 368 26.54 -19.93 -1.74
N THR A 369 25.90 -21.05 -2.06
CA THR A 369 26.33 -22.39 -1.65
C THR A 369 27.73 -22.70 -2.18
N ASP A 370 27.97 -22.37 -3.45
CA ASP A 370 29.26 -22.56 -4.10
C ASP A 370 30.33 -21.50 -3.78
N LYS A 371 29.99 -20.56 -2.87
CA LYS A 371 30.86 -19.41 -2.50
C LYS A 371 31.01 -19.28 -0.98
N PRO A 372 31.47 -20.33 -0.28
CA PRO A 372 31.50 -20.33 1.19
C PRO A 372 32.37 -19.23 1.78
N ALA A 373 33.52 -18.91 1.16
CA ALA A 373 34.38 -17.82 1.60
C ALA A 373 33.72 -16.45 1.47
N LEU A 374 32.93 -16.20 0.42
CA LEU A 374 32.17 -14.97 0.26
C LEU A 374 31.05 -14.91 1.30
N LYS A 375 30.30 -16.00 1.47
CA LYS A 375 29.24 -16.07 2.48
C LYS A 375 29.76 -15.78 3.88
N ALA A 376 30.86 -16.42 4.30
CA ALA A 376 31.47 -16.19 5.61
C ALA A 376 31.97 -14.75 5.84
N ARG A 377 32.35 -14.03 4.76
CA ARG A 377 32.72 -12.62 4.85
C ARG A 377 31.51 -11.68 4.96
N LEU A 378 30.34 -12.10 4.51
CA LEU A 378 29.10 -11.35 4.56
C LEU A 378 28.35 -11.59 5.88
N ASP A 379 28.44 -12.79 6.45
CA ASP A 379 27.79 -13.20 7.70
C ASP A 379 28.55 -12.70 8.93
#